data_91efca767b63037059d44cbf23077098
#
_entry.id   91efca767b63037059d44cbf23077098
#
_cell.length_a   1.000
_cell.length_b   1.000
_cell.length_c   1.000
_cell.angle_alpha   90.00
_cell.angle_beta   90.00
_cell.angle_gamma   90.00
#
_symmetry.space_group_name_H-M   'P 1'
#
loop_
_entity.id
_entity.type
_entity.pdbx_description
1 polymer ?
#
loop_
_entity_poly.entity_id
_entity_poly.type
_entity_poly.pdbx_seq_one_letter_code
_entity_poly.pdbx_strand_id
1 'polypeptide(L)'
;MASHDKAQESSTTKKGISRSNKAGLQFPVGRVARYLKTGKYAERISSAAPVYLASVLEYLAAEVLELAGNAVMDNKKTRIMPRHIQLAVRNDEELNKLLGDVTIANGGVMPNIHSMLLPKKVGTSTSTFMGASVNDNDA
;
A
#
# COMPACT_ATOMS: atom_id res chain seq x y z
N MET A 1 -40.47 56.24 7.84
CA MET A 1 -40.24 54.90 7.20
C MET A 1 -38.79 54.56 7.44
N ALA A 2 -38.52 53.78 8.44
CA ALA A 2 -37.17 53.38 8.79
C ALA A 2 -36.96 51.93 8.28
N SER A 3 -36.05 51.78 7.32
CA SER A 3 -35.63 50.47 6.79
C SER A 3 -34.65 49.85 7.75
N HIS A 4 -35.04 48.71 8.31
CA HIS A 4 -34.12 47.85 9.08
C HIS A 4 -33.32 46.99 8.14
N ASP A 5 -32.09 47.37 7.89
CA ASP A 5 -31.07 46.46 7.29
C ASP A 5 -30.63 45.47 8.35
N LYS A 6 -31.11 44.23 8.25
CA LYS A 6 -30.55 43.08 8.97
C LYS A 6 -29.26 42.65 8.29
N ALA A 7 -28.14 43.05 8.85
CA ALA A 7 -26.85 42.46 8.52
C ALA A 7 -26.87 40.99 8.92
N GLN A 8 -26.77 40.13 7.92
CA GLN A 8 -26.65 38.70 8.08
C GLN A 8 -25.20 38.40 8.41
N GLU A 9 -24.89 38.23 9.70
CA GLU A 9 -23.60 37.73 10.14
C GLU A 9 -23.45 36.29 9.63
N SER A 10 -22.62 36.10 8.60
CA SER A 10 -22.14 34.80 8.22
C SER A 10 -21.20 34.29 9.31
N SER A 11 -21.70 33.42 10.17
CA SER A 11 -20.87 32.70 11.10
C SER A 11 -19.94 31.76 10.32
N THR A 12 -18.73 32.19 10.08
CA THR A 12 -17.63 31.33 9.60
C THR A 12 -17.30 30.37 10.75
N THR A 13 -17.95 29.23 10.77
CA THR A 13 -17.57 28.11 11.65
C THR A 13 -16.13 27.75 11.29
N LYS A 14 -15.20 28.08 12.18
CA LYS A 14 -13.82 27.61 12.08
C LYS A 14 -13.81 26.10 11.96
N LYS A 15 -13.55 25.59 10.76
CA LYS A 15 -13.38 24.15 10.53
C LYS A 15 -12.27 23.65 11.45
N GLY A 16 -12.62 22.80 12.40
CA GLY A 16 -11.64 22.19 13.30
C GLY A 16 -10.60 21.38 12.52
N ILE A 17 -9.36 21.36 13.01
CA ILE A 17 -8.29 20.55 12.42
C ILE A 17 -8.66 19.07 12.58
N SER A 18 -8.58 18.28 11.50
CA SER A 18 -8.87 16.85 11.54
C SER A 18 -7.87 16.08 12.41
N ARG A 19 -8.28 14.95 12.96
CA ARG A 19 -7.39 14.08 13.73
C ARG A 19 -6.23 13.56 12.88
N SER A 20 -6.47 13.27 11.61
CA SER A 20 -5.42 12.89 10.64
C SER A 20 -4.38 13.98 10.48
N ASN A 21 -4.79 15.24 10.30
CA ASN A 21 -3.86 16.36 10.21
C ASN A 21 -3.05 16.57 11.50
N LYS A 22 -3.68 16.41 12.66
CA LYS A 22 -2.96 16.48 13.95
C LYS A 22 -1.88 15.40 14.08
N ALA A 23 -2.13 14.23 13.52
CA ALA A 23 -1.20 13.10 13.55
C ALA A 23 -0.18 13.11 12.39
N GLY A 24 -0.32 14.04 11.43
CA GLY A 24 0.51 14.07 10.22
C GLY A 24 0.23 12.92 9.26
N LEU A 25 -0.98 12.37 9.28
CA LEU A 25 -1.38 11.23 8.46
C LEU A 25 -2.28 11.65 7.31
N GLN A 26 -2.18 10.92 6.20
CA GLN A 26 -3.10 11.00 5.07
C GLN A 26 -4.34 10.11 5.30
N PHE A 27 -4.17 8.98 5.99
CA PHE A 27 -5.26 8.05 6.25
C PHE A 27 -6.25 8.63 7.27
N PRO A 28 -7.54 8.31 7.12
CA PRO A 28 -8.62 8.94 7.89
C PRO A 28 -8.75 8.35 9.30
N VAL A 29 -8.15 8.98 10.28
CA VAL A 29 -8.21 8.56 11.69
C VAL A 29 -9.65 8.50 12.21
N GLY A 30 -10.48 9.49 11.87
CA GLY A 30 -11.88 9.53 12.30
C GLY A 30 -12.72 8.38 11.76
N ARG A 31 -12.50 7.99 10.52
CA ARG A 31 -13.15 6.82 9.90
C ARG A 31 -12.72 5.51 10.54
N VAL A 32 -11.42 5.34 10.79
CA VAL A 32 -10.87 4.18 11.49
C VAL A 32 -11.47 4.07 12.90
N ALA A 33 -11.56 5.18 13.62
CA ALA A 33 -12.20 5.23 14.95
C ALA A 33 -13.66 4.75 14.90
N ARG A 34 -14.40 5.17 13.88
CA ARG A 34 -15.79 4.75 13.69
C ARG A 34 -15.89 3.23 13.43
N TYR A 35 -15.05 2.67 12.59
CA TYR A 35 -15.03 1.24 12.33
C TYR A 35 -14.67 0.42 13.57
N LEU A 36 -13.70 0.89 14.35
CA LEU A 36 -13.33 0.24 15.61
C LEU A 36 -14.51 0.19 16.62
N LYS A 37 -15.29 1.27 16.67
CA LYS A 37 -16.46 1.33 17.57
C LYS A 37 -17.62 0.46 17.09
N THR A 38 -17.92 0.49 15.80
CA THR A 38 -19.05 -0.26 15.23
C THR A 38 -18.79 -1.76 15.13
N GLY A 39 -17.53 -2.17 15.02
CA GLY A 39 -17.14 -3.57 14.91
C GLY A 39 -17.25 -4.39 16.20
N LYS A 40 -17.48 -3.76 17.32
CA LYS A 40 -17.62 -4.41 18.66
C LYS A 40 -16.47 -5.38 18.99
N TYR A 41 -15.26 -4.99 18.67
CA TYR A 41 -14.06 -5.79 18.94
C TYR A 41 -13.68 -5.79 20.43
N ALA A 42 -14.04 -4.73 21.15
CA ALA A 42 -13.82 -4.57 22.57
C ALA A 42 -14.87 -3.62 23.16
N GLU A 43 -15.03 -3.62 24.48
CA GLU A 43 -15.95 -2.69 25.17
C GLU A 43 -15.49 -1.23 25.05
N ARG A 44 -14.19 -1.00 25.07
CA ARG A 44 -13.58 0.34 25.06
C ARG A 44 -12.46 0.42 24.05
N ILE A 45 -12.38 1.57 23.40
CA ILE A 45 -11.32 1.91 22.45
C ILE A 45 -10.63 3.19 22.93
N SER A 46 -9.32 3.15 23.10
CA SER A 46 -8.55 4.34 23.45
C SER A 46 -8.53 5.35 22.29
N SER A 47 -8.32 6.61 22.60
CA SER A 47 -8.20 7.66 21.59
C SER A 47 -6.97 7.50 20.68
N ALA A 48 -5.92 6.85 21.18
CA ALA A 48 -4.70 6.58 20.43
C ALA A 48 -4.81 5.39 19.46
N ALA A 49 -5.69 4.43 19.73
CA ALA A 49 -5.81 3.21 18.93
C ALA A 49 -6.11 3.49 17.44
N PRO A 50 -7.08 4.33 17.06
CA PRO A 50 -7.34 4.64 15.66
C PRO A 50 -6.20 5.41 14.99
N VAL A 51 -5.46 6.24 15.72
CA VAL A 51 -4.27 6.94 15.19
C VAL A 51 -3.18 5.93 14.85
N TYR A 52 -2.90 5.01 15.74
CA TYR A 52 -1.90 3.98 15.53
C TYR A 52 -2.27 3.06 14.36
N LEU A 53 -3.53 2.60 14.33
CA LEU A 53 -4.01 1.74 13.24
C LEU A 53 -3.98 2.46 11.88
N ALA A 54 -4.41 3.71 11.80
CA ALA A 54 -4.33 4.50 10.58
C ALA A 54 -2.87 4.68 10.12
N SER A 55 -1.94 4.87 11.04
CA SER A 55 -0.51 4.95 10.76
C SER A 55 0.04 3.65 10.15
N VAL A 56 -0.32 2.51 10.71
CA VAL A 56 0.07 1.19 10.19
C VAL A 56 -0.49 0.96 8.79
N LEU A 57 -1.76 1.27 8.57
CA LEU A 57 -2.41 1.12 7.26
C LEU A 57 -1.76 2.04 6.20
N GLU A 58 -1.44 3.27 6.56
CA GLU A 58 -0.75 4.19 5.66
C GLU A 58 0.64 3.68 5.28
N TYR A 59 1.41 3.18 6.24
CA TYR A 59 2.71 2.57 5.99
C TYR A 59 2.62 1.37 5.04
N LEU A 60 1.68 0.46 5.29
CA LEU A 60 1.47 -0.71 4.42
C LEU A 60 1.07 -0.31 3.00
N ALA A 61 0.16 0.67 2.87
CA ALA A 61 -0.25 1.17 1.56
C ALA A 61 0.94 1.82 0.81
N ALA A 62 1.76 2.59 1.49
CA ALA A 62 2.95 3.21 0.90
C ALA A 62 3.95 2.16 0.40
N GLU A 63 4.17 1.11 1.17
CA GLU A 63 5.07 0.00 0.81
C GLU A 63 4.57 -0.75 -0.43
N VAL A 64 3.29 -1.10 -0.45
CA VAL A 64 2.67 -1.75 -1.64
C VAL A 64 2.78 -0.86 -2.87
N LEU A 65 2.53 0.44 -2.74
CA LEU A 65 2.58 1.38 -3.86
C LEU A 65 4.00 1.60 -4.39
N GLU A 66 5.00 1.62 -3.53
CA GLU A 66 6.40 1.70 -3.94
C GLU A 66 6.80 0.49 -4.78
N LEU A 67 6.49 -0.72 -4.31
CA LEU A 67 6.78 -1.95 -5.01
C LEU A 67 5.96 -2.08 -6.31
N ALA A 68 4.71 -1.66 -6.31
CA ALA A 68 3.89 -1.62 -7.52
C ALA A 68 4.44 -0.63 -8.55
N GLY A 69 4.95 0.51 -8.12
CA GLY A 69 5.65 1.47 -8.98
C GLY A 69 6.88 0.86 -9.62
N ASN A 70 7.68 0.12 -8.87
CA ASN A 70 8.83 -0.60 -9.42
C ASN A 70 8.40 -1.65 -10.48
N ALA A 71 7.33 -2.38 -10.23
CA ALA A 71 6.77 -3.34 -11.18
C ALA A 71 6.30 -2.67 -12.48
N VAL A 72 5.71 -1.49 -12.40
CA VAL A 72 5.31 -0.69 -13.58
C VAL A 72 6.53 -0.32 -14.41
N MET A 73 7.60 0.14 -13.76
CA MET A 73 8.84 0.51 -14.45
C MET A 73 9.50 -0.69 -15.11
N ASP A 74 9.55 -1.82 -14.44
CA ASP A 74 10.11 -3.07 -14.98
C ASP A 74 9.32 -3.55 -16.19
N ASN A 75 8.01 -3.36 -16.20
CA ASN A 75 7.13 -3.67 -17.32
C ASN A 75 7.12 -2.60 -18.43
N LYS A 76 7.90 -1.54 -18.28
CA LYS A 76 7.95 -0.39 -19.21
C LYS A 76 6.57 0.23 -19.46
N LYS A 77 5.76 0.33 -18.40
CA LYS A 77 4.44 0.96 -18.37
C LYS A 77 4.52 2.28 -17.61
N THR A 78 3.46 3.06 -17.69
CA THR A 78 3.35 4.36 -17.02
C THR A 78 2.18 4.42 -16.04
N ARG A 79 1.37 3.37 -16.00
CA ARG A 79 0.16 3.30 -15.18
C ARG A 79 0.23 2.12 -14.24
N ILE A 80 -0.06 2.35 -12.96
CA ILE A 80 -0.24 1.28 -11.99
C ILE A 80 -1.61 0.63 -12.25
N MET A 81 -1.60 -0.67 -12.50
CA MET A 81 -2.80 -1.48 -12.69
C MET A 81 -2.88 -2.53 -11.58
N PRO A 82 -4.05 -3.14 -11.35
CA PRO A 82 -4.20 -4.20 -10.34
C PRO A 82 -3.16 -5.33 -10.46
N ARG A 83 -2.75 -5.67 -11.67
CA ARG A 83 -1.66 -6.63 -11.91
C ARG A 83 -0.34 -6.24 -11.26
N HIS A 84 0.01 -4.95 -11.28
CA HIS A 84 1.24 -4.46 -10.66
C HIS A 84 1.18 -4.54 -9.14
N ILE A 85 0.02 -4.28 -8.55
CA ILE A 85 -0.21 -4.47 -7.12
C ILE A 85 -0.09 -5.93 -6.74
N GLN A 86 -0.66 -6.84 -7.54
CA GLN A 86 -0.52 -8.28 -7.32
C GLN A 86 0.94 -8.74 -7.42
N LEU A 87 1.70 -8.28 -8.41
CA LEU A 87 3.12 -8.57 -8.53
C LEU A 87 3.90 -8.08 -7.32
N ALA A 88 3.62 -6.87 -6.86
CA ALA A 88 4.24 -6.30 -5.67
C ALA A 88 4.01 -7.16 -4.42
N VAL A 89 2.76 -7.55 -4.19
CA VAL A 89 2.38 -8.38 -3.02
C VAL A 89 2.98 -9.78 -3.10
N ARG A 90 2.91 -10.43 -4.28
CA ARG A 90 3.37 -11.82 -4.44
C ARG A 90 4.88 -11.96 -4.44
N ASN A 91 5.60 -10.97 -4.95
CA ASN A 91 7.06 -11.03 -5.05
C ASN A 91 7.77 -10.57 -3.77
N ASP A 92 7.12 -9.84 -2.90
CA ASP A 92 7.65 -9.48 -1.59
C ASP A 92 7.33 -10.59 -0.58
N GLU A 93 8.35 -11.06 0.13
CA GLU A 93 8.19 -12.18 1.06
C GLU A 93 7.24 -11.84 2.21
N GLU A 94 7.39 -10.67 2.81
CA GLU A 94 6.58 -10.24 3.96
C GLU A 94 5.14 -9.92 3.55
N LEU A 95 4.95 -9.18 2.46
CA LEU A 95 3.62 -8.89 1.93
C LEU A 95 2.91 -10.15 1.45
N ASN A 96 3.62 -11.09 0.87
CA ASN A 96 3.04 -12.36 0.46
C ASN A 96 2.58 -13.21 1.66
N LYS A 97 3.31 -13.20 2.75
CA LYS A 97 2.88 -13.85 4.00
C LYS A 97 1.59 -13.21 4.55
N LEU A 98 1.49 -11.90 4.50
CA LEU A 98 0.35 -11.17 5.02
C LEU A 98 -0.89 -11.25 4.11
N LEU A 99 -0.71 -11.11 2.81
CA LEU A 99 -1.75 -10.89 1.81
C LEU A 99 -1.79 -11.99 0.73
N GLY A 100 -1.01 -13.05 0.87
CA GLY A 100 -0.89 -14.10 -0.14
C GLY A 100 -2.20 -14.79 -0.49
N ASP A 101 -3.10 -14.92 0.47
CA ASP A 101 -4.41 -15.55 0.29
C ASP A 101 -5.50 -14.57 -0.17
N VAL A 102 -5.18 -13.29 -0.29
CA VAL A 102 -6.12 -12.26 -0.76
C VAL A 102 -6.20 -12.29 -2.27
N THR A 103 -7.41 -12.39 -2.80
CA THR A 103 -7.67 -12.28 -4.24
C THR A 103 -7.74 -10.82 -4.66
N ILE A 104 -6.92 -10.45 -5.64
CA ILE A 104 -6.94 -9.12 -6.25
C ILE A 104 -7.67 -9.21 -7.58
N ALA A 105 -8.83 -8.58 -7.66
CA ALA A 105 -9.63 -8.55 -8.90
C ALA A 105 -8.82 -7.93 -10.05
N ASN A 106 -8.86 -8.57 -11.22
CA ASN A 106 -8.11 -8.17 -12.41
C ASN A 106 -6.57 -8.18 -12.22
N GLY A 107 -6.07 -8.88 -11.21
CA GLY A 107 -4.64 -9.00 -10.95
C GLY A 107 -3.91 -9.91 -11.94
N GLY A 108 -4.63 -10.76 -12.63
CA GLY A 108 -4.07 -11.75 -13.55
C GLY A 108 -3.46 -12.96 -12.82
N VAL A 109 -2.91 -13.86 -13.59
CA VAL A 109 -2.20 -15.04 -13.10
C VAL A 109 -0.74 -14.67 -12.88
N MET A 110 -0.15 -15.12 -11.75
CA MET A 110 1.28 -14.95 -11.52
C MET A 110 2.08 -15.71 -12.59
N PRO A 111 3.15 -15.11 -13.15
CA PRO A 111 4.03 -15.79 -14.06
C PRO A 111 4.81 -16.87 -13.31
N ASN A 112 4.30 -18.09 -13.33
CA ASN A 112 4.95 -19.28 -12.79
C ASN A 112 5.06 -20.31 -13.89
N ILE A 113 5.99 -20.08 -14.81
CA ILE A 113 6.28 -21.02 -15.89
C ILE A 113 7.32 -22.01 -15.36
N HIS A 114 6.96 -23.30 -15.34
CA HIS A 114 7.92 -24.34 -15.01
C HIS A 114 9.12 -24.25 -15.95
N SER A 115 10.34 -24.30 -15.41
CA SER A 115 11.59 -24.14 -16.18
C SER A 115 11.72 -25.07 -17.39
N MET A 116 11.07 -26.24 -17.33
CA MET A 116 11.05 -27.20 -18.45
C MET A 116 10.15 -26.78 -19.63
N LEU A 117 9.22 -25.84 -19.40
CA LEU A 117 8.31 -25.32 -20.43
C LEU A 117 8.80 -24.03 -21.07
N LEU A 118 9.90 -23.47 -20.56
CA LEU A 118 10.51 -22.29 -21.16
C LEU A 118 11.28 -22.69 -22.42
N PRO A 119 11.12 -21.94 -23.54
CA PRO A 119 11.96 -22.19 -24.71
C PRO A 119 13.42 -21.99 -24.34
N LYS A 120 14.28 -22.96 -24.71
CA LYS A 120 15.73 -22.82 -24.56
C LYS A 120 16.17 -21.57 -25.31
N LYS A 121 16.66 -20.56 -24.58
CA LYS A 121 17.36 -19.44 -25.20
C LYS A 121 18.62 -19.96 -25.88
N VAL A 122 18.58 -20.03 -27.19
CA VAL A 122 19.78 -20.09 -28.00
C VAL A 122 20.43 -18.72 -27.90
N GLY A 123 21.55 -18.70 -27.23
CA GLY A 123 22.49 -17.66 -27.00
C GLY A 123 22.17 -16.22 -27.39
N THR A 124 22.05 -15.36 -26.40
CA THR A 124 22.67 -14.03 -26.40
C THR A 124 22.91 -13.64 -24.94
N SER A 125 24.15 -13.54 -24.66
CA SER A 125 24.90 -12.93 -23.56
C SER A 125 24.18 -12.13 -22.51
N THR A 126 24.49 -12.47 -21.27
CA THR A 126 25.02 -11.66 -20.18
C THR A 126 24.04 -10.79 -19.43
N SER A 127 23.62 -11.27 -18.29
CA SER A 127 23.74 -10.45 -17.08
C SER A 127 24.33 -11.35 -15.98
N THR A 128 25.54 -11.01 -15.65
CA THR A 128 26.33 -11.59 -14.58
C THR A 128 25.66 -11.28 -13.26
N PHE A 129 25.04 -12.28 -12.67
CA PHE A 129 24.82 -12.24 -11.23
C PHE A 129 26.08 -12.86 -10.59
N MET A 130 26.82 -12.05 -9.88
CA MET A 130 27.95 -12.51 -9.09
C MET A 130 27.43 -13.42 -7.98
N GLY A 131 27.56 -14.70 -8.19
CA GLY A 131 27.53 -15.69 -7.14
C GLY A 131 28.89 -15.77 -6.49
N ALA A 132 28.90 -15.83 -5.20
CA ALA A 132 30.06 -15.92 -4.33
C ALA A 132 31.02 -17.05 -4.76
N SER A 133 32.30 -16.73 -4.85
CA SER A 133 33.37 -17.68 -5.01
C SER A 133 33.52 -18.49 -3.72
N VAL A 134 33.32 -19.76 -3.80
CA VAL A 134 33.84 -20.72 -2.82
C VAL A 134 35.24 -21.08 -3.29
N ASN A 135 36.23 -20.66 -2.52
CA ASN A 135 37.59 -21.17 -2.66
C ASN A 135 37.68 -22.55 -2.02
N ASP A 136 37.75 -23.58 -2.82
CA ASP A 136 38.34 -24.83 -2.41
C ASP A 136 39.81 -24.82 -2.80
N ASN A 137 40.61 -24.55 -1.78
CA ASN A 137 42.01 -24.97 -1.77
C ASN A 137 42.07 -26.20 -0.89
N ASP A 138 42.26 -27.34 -1.51
CA ASP A 138 42.90 -28.49 -0.92
C ASP A 138 43.91 -29.05 -1.93
N ALA A 139 45.11 -28.86 -1.52
CA ALA A 139 46.21 -29.59 -2.05
C ALA A 139 46.43 -30.90 -1.30
#